data_5419fd5255cb578c38e5c7b874aacac8
#
_entry.id   5419fd5255cb578c38e5c7b874aacac8
#
_cell.length_a   1.000
_cell.length_b   1.000
_cell.length_c   1.000
_cell.angle_alpha   90.00
_cell.angle_beta   90.00
_cell.angle_gamma   90.00
#
_symmetry.space_group_name_H-M   'P 1'
#
loop_
_entity.id
_entity.type
_entity.pdbx_description
1 polymer ?
#
loop_
_entity_poly.entity_id
_entity_poly.type
_entity_poly.pdbx_seq_one_letter_code
_entity_poly.pdbx_strand_id
1 'polypeptide(L)'
;KDKARLLSQKGIDGFFLDNADVYYHYQIPEIYRGLMTLLHEIHKENKPIIINGGDTFISQAIKQNALKGIVNGINQESVFTEINFKDNTFGVKPIEDREYFLDYLDQCKTYGFTVYLLEYGPSKKIEKDIKAYCQSNGFIYDISHSLQLYKPF
;
A
#
# COMPACT_ATOMS: atom_id res chain seq x y z
N LYS A 1 -4.13 -17.75 -9.18
CA LYS A 1 -5.04 -17.83 -10.33
C LYS A 1 -6.40 -18.38 -9.91
N ASP A 2 -6.50 -19.64 -9.54
CA ASP A 2 -7.78 -20.28 -9.18
C ASP A 2 -8.45 -19.64 -7.96
N LYS A 3 -7.64 -19.20 -6.97
CA LYS A 3 -8.16 -18.52 -5.78
C LYS A 3 -8.78 -17.16 -6.14
N ALA A 4 -8.17 -16.36 -7.03
CA ALA A 4 -8.72 -15.07 -7.45
C ALA A 4 -10.08 -15.26 -8.13
N ARG A 5 -10.17 -16.20 -9.06
CA ARG A 5 -11.42 -16.56 -9.73
C ARG A 5 -12.52 -17.01 -8.76
N LEU A 6 -12.16 -17.88 -7.80
CA LEU A 6 -13.12 -18.32 -6.79
C LEU A 6 -13.64 -17.16 -5.93
N LEU A 7 -12.77 -16.23 -5.55
CA LEU A 7 -13.17 -15.05 -4.78
C LEU A 7 -14.07 -14.13 -5.61
N SER A 8 -13.72 -13.88 -6.88
CA SER A 8 -14.57 -13.10 -7.79
C SER A 8 -15.98 -13.69 -7.92
N GLN A 9 -16.10 -15.00 -8.04
CA GLN A 9 -17.38 -15.71 -8.09
C GLN A 9 -18.21 -15.57 -6.80
N LYS A 10 -17.56 -15.31 -5.67
CA LYS A 10 -18.24 -15.01 -4.39
C LYS A 10 -18.74 -13.57 -4.27
N GLY A 11 -18.51 -12.73 -5.29
CA GLY A 11 -19.03 -11.38 -5.33
C GLY A 11 -18.22 -10.33 -4.57
N ILE A 12 -16.90 -10.54 -4.44
CA ILE A 12 -16.02 -9.49 -3.87
C ILE A 12 -15.99 -8.25 -4.76
N ASP A 13 -15.75 -7.08 -4.16
CA ASP A 13 -15.67 -5.81 -4.90
C ASP A 13 -14.30 -5.55 -5.52
N GLY A 14 -13.23 -6.12 -4.98
CA GLY A 14 -11.85 -5.95 -5.45
C GLY A 14 -10.86 -6.82 -4.72
N PHE A 15 -9.60 -6.70 -5.10
CA PHE A 15 -8.47 -7.40 -4.49
C PHE A 15 -7.59 -6.42 -3.74
N PHE A 16 -7.30 -6.74 -2.49
CA PHE A 16 -6.27 -6.11 -1.68
C PHE A 16 -5.11 -7.09 -1.56
N LEU A 17 -4.00 -6.78 -2.21
CA LEU A 17 -2.85 -7.67 -2.32
C LEU A 17 -1.76 -7.25 -1.36
N ASP A 18 -1.39 -8.14 -0.49
CA ASP A 18 -0.35 -7.95 0.52
C ASP A 18 0.94 -8.70 0.14
N ASN A 19 2.05 -8.37 0.83
CA ASN A 19 3.36 -9.01 0.69
C ASN A 19 4.07 -8.81 -0.66
N ALA A 20 3.85 -7.70 -1.36
CA ALA A 20 4.65 -7.33 -2.53
C ALA A 20 6.10 -6.95 -2.19
N ASP A 21 6.43 -6.79 -0.90
CA ASP A 21 7.75 -6.50 -0.35
C ASP A 21 8.80 -7.59 -0.62
N VAL A 22 8.38 -8.76 -1.10
CA VAL A 22 9.30 -9.80 -1.55
C VAL A 22 10.33 -9.26 -2.55
N TYR A 23 9.97 -8.27 -3.37
CA TYR A 23 10.89 -7.64 -4.31
C TYR A 23 11.90 -6.71 -3.61
N TYR A 24 11.57 -6.11 -2.50
CA TYR A 24 12.54 -5.37 -1.68
C TYR A 24 13.67 -6.28 -1.19
N HIS A 25 13.33 -7.50 -0.75
CA HIS A 25 14.33 -8.47 -0.26
C HIS A 25 15.12 -9.14 -1.40
N TYR A 26 14.50 -9.35 -2.55
CA TYR A 26 15.08 -10.09 -3.68
C TYR A 26 14.84 -9.32 -4.99
N GLN A 27 15.67 -8.30 -5.25
CA GLN A 27 15.56 -7.44 -6.45
C GLN A 27 16.13 -8.14 -7.69
N ILE A 28 15.61 -9.31 -8.02
CA ILE A 28 16.00 -10.09 -9.20
C ILE A 28 14.89 -10.10 -10.25
N PRO A 29 15.23 -10.21 -11.54
CA PRO A 29 14.25 -10.17 -12.62
C PRO A 29 13.14 -11.22 -12.51
N GLU A 30 13.44 -12.38 -11.93
CA GLU A 30 12.48 -13.49 -11.73
C GLU A 30 11.34 -13.09 -10.81
N ILE A 31 11.65 -12.45 -9.67
CA ILE A 31 10.65 -11.99 -8.70
C ILE A 31 9.80 -10.88 -9.32
N TYR A 32 10.43 -9.91 -10.00
CA TYR A 32 9.68 -8.87 -10.70
C TYR A 32 8.70 -9.44 -11.71
N ARG A 33 9.17 -10.35 -12.60
CA ARG A 33 8.32 -11.02 -13.59
C ARG A 33 7.21 -11.86 -12.93
N GLY A 34 7.51 -12.52 -11.82
CA GLY A 34 6.53 -13.28 -11.05
C GLY A 34 5.39 -12.41 -10.53
N LEU A 35 5.71 -11.26 -9.92
CA LEU A 35 4.72 -10.29 -9.43
C LEU A 35 3.89 -9.72 -10.59
N MET A 36 4.54 -9.32 -11.68
CA MET A 36 3.82 -8.83 -12.87
C MET A 36 2.88 -9.88 -13.46
N THR A 37 3.34 -11.13 -13.57
CA THR A 37 2.50 -12.24 -14.05
C THR A 37 1.28 -12.46 -13.14
N LEU A 38 1.49 -12.42 -11.80
CA LEU A 38 0.40 -12.53 -10.84
C LEU A 38 -0.64 -11.42 -11.00
N LEU A 39 -0.18 -10.17 -11.13
CA LEU A 39 -1.06 -9.01 -11.32
C LEU A 39 -1.87 -9.11 -12.61
N HIS A 40 -1.25 -9.50 -13.72
CA HIS A 40 -1.94 -9.74 -14.98
C HIS A 40 -3.00 -10.84 -14.88
N GLU A 41 -2.71 -11.93 -14.17
CA GLU A 41 -3.68 -13.01 -13.97
C GLU A 41 -4.86 -12.59 -13.10
N ILE A 42 -4.62 -11.79 -12.04
CA ILE A 42 -5.69 -11.27 -11.18
C ILE A 42 -6.52 -10.23 -11.94
N HIS A 43 -5.89 -9.38 -12.74
CA HIS A 43 -6.57 -8.36 -13.53
C HIS A 43 -7.62 -8.94 -14.52
N LYS A 44 -7.45 -10.19 -14.95
CA LYS A 44 -8.45 -10.88 -15.81
C LYS A 44 -9.81 -11.06 -15.14
N GLU A 45 -9.88 -10.94 -13.83
CA GLU A 45 -11.14 -11.00 -13.07
C GLU A 45 -11.98 -9.71 -13.17
N ASN A 46 -11.47 -8.68 -13.86
CA ASN A 46 -12.13 -7.37 -14.04
C ASN A 46 -12.58 -6.71 -12.72
N LYS A 47 -11.77 -6.84 -11.69
CA LYS A 47 -11.99 -6.24 -10.36
C LYS A 47 -10.85 -5.27 -10.05
N PRO A 48 -11.12 -4.19 -9.31
CA PRO A 48 -10.07 -3.29 -8.83
C PRO A 48 -8.98 -4.04 -8.05
N ILE A 49 -7.74 -3.62 -8.22
CA ILE A 49 -6.58 -4.14 -7.51
C ILE A 49 -5.93 -3.00 -6.72
N ILE A 50 -5.77 -3.21 -5.42
CA ILE A 50 -4.99 -2.35 -4.52
C ILE A 50 -3.83 -3.19 -4.01
N ILE A 51 -2.62 -2.64 -3.99
CA ILE A 51 -1.42 -3.29 -3.44
C ILE A 51 -1.09 -2.65 -2.10
N ASN A 52 -0.85 -3.48 -1.08
CA ASN A 52 -0.36 -3.04 0.22
C ASN A 52 1.17 -3.17 0.28
N GLY A 53 1.86 -2.07 0.63
CA GLY A 53 3.33 -2.03 0.61
C GLY A 53 3.92 -2.22 -0.79
N GLY A 54 5.14 -2.77 -0.85
CA GLY A 54 5.82 -3.09 -2.10
C GLY A 54 6.34 -1.88 -2.87
N ASP A 55 6.70 -0.82 -2.17
CA ASP A 55 7.19 0.45 -2.72
C ASP A 55 8.29 0.27 -3.76
N THR A 56 9.27 -0.60 -3.49
CA THR A 56 10.38 -0.90 -4.40
C THR A 56 9.90 -1.52 -5.72
N PHE A 57 8.97 -2.46 -5.64
CA PHE A 57 8.35 -3.09 -6.83
C PHE A 57 7.53 -2.07 -7.61
N ILE A 58 6.68 -1.33 -6.93
CA ILE A 58 5.77 -0.35 -7.54
C ILE A 58 6.57 0.78 -8.21
N SER A 59 7.59 1.32 -7.53
CA SER A 59 8.47 2.35 -8.10
C SER A 59 9.17 1.87 -9.37
N GLN A 60 9.67 0.64 -9.39
CA GLN A 60 10.26 0.04 -10.59
C GLN A 60 9.23 -0.11 -11.72
N ALA A 61 8.03 -0.56 -11.40
CA ALA A 61 6.96 -0.77 -12.38
C ALA A 61 6.38 0.56 -12.92
N ILE A 62 6.32 1.61 -12.10
CA ILE A 62 5.96 2.97 -12.53
C ILE A 62 6.97 3.48 -13.56
N LYS A 63 8.28 3.36 -13.29
CA LYS A 63 9.35 3.75 -14.24
C LYS A 63 9.21 3.08 -15.61
N GLN A 64 8.66 1.87 -15.63
CA GLN A 64 8.42 1.10 -16.85
C GLN A 64 7.01 1.31 -17.45
N ASN A 65 6.18 2.12 -16.80
CA ASN A 65 4.76 2.30 -17.14
C ASN A 65 3.98 0.96 -17.21
N ALA A 66 4.36 -0.02 -16.37
CA ALA A 66 3.90 -1.39 -16.48
C ALA A 66 2.58 -1.67 -15.72
N LEU A 67 2.15 -0.80 -14.81
CA LEU A 67 0.96 -1.02 -13.98
C LEU A 67 -0.29 -0.26 -14.46
N LYS A 68 -0.15 0.57 -15.51
CA LYS A 68 -1.25 1.40 -16.00
C LYS A 68 -2.42 0.55 -16.48
N GLY A 69 -3.59 0.79 -15.91
CA GLY A 69 -4.80 0.03 -16.22
C GLY A 69 -4.89 -1.35 -15.56
N ILE A 70 -3.87 -1.78 -14.83
CA ILE A 70 -3.83 -3.07 -14.11
C ILE A 70 -4.10 -2.87 -12.63
N VAL A 71 -3.39 -1.92 -12.01
CA VAL A 71 -3.50 -1.59 -10.58
C VAL A 71 -4.24 -0.27 -10.45
N ASN A 72 -5.18 -0.20 -9.51
CA ASN A 72 -6.04 0.96 -9.30
C ASN A 72 -5.56 1.84 -8.15
N GLY A 73 -4.87 1.26 -7.17
CA GLY A 73 -4.40 2.00 -6.02
C GLY A 73 -3.31 1.27 -5.24
N ILE A 74 -2.72 2.01 -4.32
CA ILE A 74 -1.76 1.48 -3.35
C ILE A 74 -2.20 1.86 -1.95
N ASN A 75 -1.92 1.00 -0.99
CA ASN A 75 -1.96 1.30 0.43
C ASN A 75 -0.55 1.30 0.98
N GLN A 76 -0.21 2.31 1.77
CA GLN A 76 1.05 2.37 2.48
C GLN A 76 0.76 2.49 3.98
N GLU A 77 1.41 1.64 4.75
CA GLU A 77 1.29 1.64 6.20
C GLU A 77 2.45 2.40 6.86
N SER A 78 2.16 3.08 7.96
CA SER A 78 3.17 3.67 8.83
C SER A 78 4.13 4.63 8.12
N VAL A 79 3.60 5.63 7.42
CA VAL A 79 4.38 6.70 6.77
C VAL A 79 4.84 7.73 7.79
N PHE A 80 3.97 8.11 8.73
CA PHE A 80 4.25 9.09 9.78
C PHE A 80 4.58 8.43 11.12
N THR A 81 4.09 7.20 11.32
CA THR A 81 4.24 6.43 12.54
C THR A 81 5.19 5.27 12.36
N GLU A 82 5.63 4.69 13.45
CA GLU A 82 6.47 3.49 13.49
C GLU A 82 5.86 2.47 14.44
N ILE A 83 5.93 1.18 14.09
CA ILE A 83 5.48 0.07 14.92
C ILE A 83 6.69 -0.66 15.50
N ASN A 84 6.79 -0.72 16.81
CA ASN A 84 7.71 -1.63 17.49
C ASN A 84 6.98 -2.95 17.77
N PHE A 85 7.21 -3.94 16.95
CA PHE A 85 6.58 -5.26 17.08
C PHE A 85 7.05 -6.07 18.29
N LYS A 86 8.16 -5.67 18.97
CA LYS A 86 8.67 -6.39 20.14
C LYS A 86 7.82 -6.16 21.38
N ASP A 87 7.30 -4.96 21.54
CA ASP A 87 6.52 -4.54 22.70
C ASP A 87 5.13 -3.98 22.33
N ASN A 88 4.78 -4.01 21.05
CA ASN A 88 3.53 -3.48 20.47
C ASN A 88 3.32 -2.00 20.80
N THR A 89 4.41 -1.22 20.82
CA THR A 89 4.33 0.24 20.98
C THR A 89 4.40 0.95 19.64
N PHE A 90 3.99 2.21 19.65
CA PHE A 90 3.98 3.07 18.46
C PHE A 90 4.90 4.25 18.67
N GLY A 91 5.63 4.61 17.64
CA GLY A 91 6.56 5.73 17.62
C GLY A 91 6.29 6.68 16.45
N VAL A 92 7.19 7.62 16.28
CA VAL A 92 7.21 8.55 15.13
C VAL A 92 8.27 8.06 14.16
N LYS A 93 7.91 7.91 12.88
CA LYS A 93 8.82 7.53 11.82
C LYS A 93 10.00 8.52 11.74
N PRO A 94 11.27 8.07 11.63
CA PRO A 94 12.41 8.93 11.34
C PRO A 94 12.17 9.81 10.11
N ILE A 95 12.70 11.03 10.14
CA ILE A 95 12.42 12.01 9.08
C ILE A 95 12.85 11.51 7.70
N GLU A 96 14.02 10.90 7.60
CA GLU A 96 14.58 10.39 6.33
C GLU A 96 13.68 9.30 5.73
N ASP A 97 13.23 8.35 6.56
CA ASP A 97 12.32 7.28 6.12
C ASP A 97 10.95 7.84 5.72
N ARG A 98 10.46 8.83 6.46
CA ARG A 98 9.20 9.50 6.13
C ARG A 98 9.30 10.24 4.80
N GLU A 99 10.35 11.03 4.56
CA GLU A 99 10.57 11.74 3.30
C GLU A 99 10.61 10.78 2.12
N TYR A 100 11.28 9.64 2.26
CA TYR A 100 11.28 8.60 1.25
C TYR A 100 9.84 8.16 0.88
N PHE A 101 9.01 7.88 1.88
CA PHE A 101 7.63 7.46 1.60
C PHE A 101 6.76 8.60 1.05
N LEU A 102 6.97 9.85 1.47
CA LEU A 102 6.24 11.00 0.91
C LEU A 102 6.54 11.15 -0.59
N ASP A 103 7.80 11.04 -1.00
CA ASP A 103 8.22 11.07 -2.40
C ASP A 103 7.63 9.89 -3.20
N TYR A 104 7.62 8.70 -2.61
CA TYR A 104 6.99 7.52 -3.21
C TYR A 104 5.48 7.72 -3.44
N LEU A 105 4.77 8.25 -2.44
CA LEU A 105 3.33 8.51 -2.55
C LEU A 105 3.01 9.58 -3.61
N ASP A 106 3.86 10.60 -3.76
CA ASP A 106 3.72 11.59 -4.82
C ASP A 106 3.93 10.97 -6.21
N GLN A 107 4.89 10.07 -6.37
CA GLN A 107 5.06 9.29 -7.59
C GLN A 107 3.81 8.45 -7.90
N CYS A 108 3.24 7.77 -6.91
CA CYS A 108 2.03 6.98 -7.07
C CYS A 108 0.83 7.84 -7.50
N LYS A 109 0.64 8.99 -6.86
CA LYS A 109 -0.39 9.98 -7.22
C LYS A 109 -0.22 10.48 -8.65
N THR A 110 1.01 10.86 -9.01
CA THR A 110 1.33 11.36 -10.36
C THR A 110 1.11 10.30 -11.43
N TYR A 111 1.36 9.04 -11.10
CA TYR A 111 1.07 7.91 -12.00
C TYR A 111 -0.44 7.65 -12.19
N GLY A 112 -1.27 8.15 -11.27
CA GLY A 112 -2.73 8.07 -11.34
C GLY A 112 -3.34 7.01 -10.43
N PHE A 113 -2.61 6.50 -9.44
CA PHE A 113 -3.16 5.60 -8.44
C PHE A 113 -4.01 6.35 -7.40
N THR A 114 -5.05 5.67 -6.92
CA THR A 114 -5.68 6.05 -5.65
C THR A 114 -4.74 5.67 -4.52
N VAL A 115 -4.41 6.62 -3.65
CA VAL A 115 -3.48 6.43 -2.54
C VAL A 115 -4.25 6.30 -1.24
N TYR A 116 -3.97 5.22 -0.52
CA TYR A 116 -4.49 4.92 0.81
C TYR A 116 -3.34 4.91 1.82
N LEU A 117 -3.58 5.44 3.01
CA LEU A 117 -2.65 5.37 4.13
C LEU A 117 -3.32 4.69 5.32
N LEU A 118 -2.57 3.83 6.00
CA LEU A 118 -2.95 3.29 7.30
C LEU A 118 -1.87 3.61 8.32
N GLU A 119 -2.24 4.36 9.35
CA GLU A 119 -1.33 4.81 10.40
C GLU A 119 -1.69 4.21 11.74
N TYR A 120 -0.69 3.97 12.58
CA TYR A 120 -0.90 3.29 13.87
C TYR A 120 -0.47 4.14 15.04
N GLY A 121 -1.37 4.33 16.01
CA GLY A 121 -1.11 4.94 17.31
C GLY A 121 -0.47 6.33 17.31
N PRO A 122 -0.80 7.25 16.39
CA PRO A 122 -0.19 8.57 16.37
C PRO A 122 -0.55 9.38 17.62
N SER A 123 0.38 10.25 18.03
CA SER A 123 0.03 11.31 18.97
C SER A 123 -0.94 12.31 18.31
N LYS A 124 -1.70 13.07 19.11
CA LYS A 124 -2.63 14.10 18.60
C LYS A 124 -1.98 15.11 17.65
N LYS A 125 -0.68 15.37 17.80
CA LYS A 125 0.07 16.24 16.90
C LYS A 125 0.27 15.56 15.55
N ILE A 126 0.77 14.34 15.54
CA ILE A 126 1.03 13.56 14.33
C ILE A 126 -0.28 13.27 13.60
N GLU A 127 -1.37 12.99 14.32
CA GLU A 127 -2.70 12.81 13.72
C GLU A 127 -3.14 14.04 12.91
N LYS A 128 -2.90 15.26 13.43
CA LYS A 128 -3.19 16.50 12.69
C LYS A 128 -2.33 16.63 11.44
N ASP A 129 -1.06 16.25 11.52
CA ASP A 129 -0.13 16.30 10.38
C ASP A 129 -0.56 15.31 9.30
N ILE A 130 -0.92 14.06 9.67
CA ILE A 130 -1.47 13.04 8.76
C ILE A 130 -2.72 13.57 8.05
N LYS A 131 -3.67 14.09 8.82
CA LYS A 131 -4.92 14.63 8.28
C LYS A 131 -4.68 15.76 7.28
N ALA A 132 -3.84 16.72 7.65
CA ALA A 132 -3.51 17.86 6.77
C ALA A 132 -2.84 17.39 5.48
N TYR A 133 -1.87 16.48 5.58
CA TYR A 133 -1.17 15.91 4.43
C TYR A 133 -2.12 15.15 3.50
N CYS A 134 -2.95 14.27 4.04
CA CYS A 134 -3.88 13.48 3.24
C CYS A 134 -4.93 14.37 2.57
N GLN A 135 -5.48 15.36 3.28
CA GLN A 135 -6.43 16.31 2.70
C GLN A 135 -5.83 17.13 1.57
N SER A 136 -4.61 17.64 1.73
CA SER A 136 -3.94 18.46 0.69
C SER A 136 -3.57 17.63 -0.56
N ASN A 137 -3.38 16.32 -0.41
CA ASN A 137 -3.03 15.41 -1.51
C ASN A 137 -4.22 14.66 -2.11
N GLY A 138 -5.40 14.71 -1.48
CA GLY A 138 -6.55 13.92 -1.89
C GLY A 138 -6.40 12.42 -1.59
N PHE A 139 -5.62 12.07 -0.55
CA PHE A 139 -5.40 10.69 -0.12
C PHE A 139 -6.49 10.23 0.84
N ILE A 140 -6.80 8.96 0.77
CA ILE A 140 -7.71 8.30 1.70
C ILE A 140 -6.86 7.75 2.86
N TYR A 141 -7.27 7.95 4.10
CA TYR A 141 -6.50 7.47 5.23
C TYR A 141 -7.38 6.92 6.34
N ASP A 142 -6.80 6.02 7.12
CA ASP A 142 -7.36 5.55 8.39
C ASP A 142 -6.27 5.55 9.48
N ILE A 143 -6.69 5.65 10.74
CA ILE A 143 -5.84 5.65 11.91
C ILE A 143 -6.31 4.58 12.87
N SER A 144 -5.50 3.55 13.05
CA SER A 144 -5.74 2.52 14.05
C SER A 144 -4.95 2.80 15.33
N HIS A 145 -5.61 2.64 16.48
CA HIS A 145 -4.95 2.72 17.78
C HIS A 145 -4.48 1.36 18.31
N SER A 146 -4.61 0.31 17.50
CA SER A 146 -4.12 -1.02 17.83
C SER A 146 -3.71 -1.77 16.57
N LEU A 147 -2.88 -2.81 16.72
CA LEU A 147 -2.56 -3.73 15.62
C LEU A 147 -3.73 -4.68 15.28
N GLN A 148 -4.76 -4.71 16.11
CA GLN A 148 -5.96 -5.48 15.86
C GLN A 148 -6.95 -4.61 15.05
N LEU A 149 -6.98 -4.80 13.76
CA LEU A 149 -7.89 -4.10 12.85
C LEU A 149 -9.37 -4.54 13.02
N TYR A 150 -9.61 -5.59 13.81
CA TYR A 150 -10.94 -6.14 14.09
C TYR A 150 -11.38 -5.81 15.51
N LYS A 151 -11.75 -4.57 15.77
CA LYS A 151 -12.72 -4.35 16.84
C LYS A 151 -14.06 -4.09 16.15
N PRO A 152 -15.05 -5.00 16.29
CA PRO A 152 -16.42 -4.65 15.88
C PRO A 152 -16.82 -3.39 16.65
N PHE A 153 -17.40 -2.44 15.95
CA PHE A 153 -18.00 -1.23 16.50
C PHE A 153 -19.08 -1.59 17.51
#